data_9cb9191a46d919c70466df7c09582158
#
_entry.id   9cb9191a46d919c70466df7c09582158
#
_cell.length_a   1.000
_cell.length_b   1.000
_cell.length_c   1.000
_cell.angle_alpha   90.00
_cell.angle_beta   90.00
_cell.angle_gamma   90.00
#
_symmetry.space_group_name_H-M   'P 1'
#
loop_
_entity.id
_entity.type
_entity.pdbx_description
1 polymer ?
#
loop_
_entity_poly.entity_id
_entity_poly.type
_entity_poly.pdbx_seq_one_letter_code
_entity_poly.pdbx_strand_id
1 'polypeptide(L)'
;MEVQARDLLRRAVEVAVGAHEGQADKNGVPYICHPIMVALYANASPIVRAVALLHDVLEDSSVTMEDLVKLSFPTEVIEALRVLTRPKEDHRYTDYIRSIIESKNAVAIQVKIADLTDNLSKTRTEESPVNPAQRRLYEKARVDLIEAMLNL
;
A
#
# COMPACT_ATOMS: atom_id res chain seq x y z
N MET A 1 -12.52 21.56 4.82
CA MET A 1 -11.95 20.52 3.90
C MET A 1 -10.44 20.38 4.07
N GLU A 2 -9.67 21.44 3.94
CA GLU A 2 -8.21 21.35 4.05
C GLU A 2 -7.73 20.91 5.44
N VAL A 3 -8.33 21.39 6.51
CA VAL A 3 -8.00 21.01 7.90
C VAL A 3 -8.28 19.52 8.14
N GLN A 4 -9.41 19.00 7.64
CA GLN A 4 -9.76 17.58 7.75
C GLN A 4 -8.79 16.69 6.98
N ALA A 5 -8.39 17.12 5.79
CA ALA A 5 -7.39 16.39 4.99
C ALA A 5 -6.02 16.33 5.68
N ARG A 6 -5.57 17.44 6.25
CA ARG A 6 -4.31 17.49 7.01
C ARG A 6 -4.36 16.62 8.26
N ASP A 7 -5.48 16.62 8.99
CA ASP A 7 -5.65 15.78 10.17
C ASP A 7 -5.67 14.29 9.82
N LEU A 8 -6.35 13.91 8.74
CA LEU A 8 -6.33 12.54 8.21
C LEU A 8 -4.89 12.08 7.92
N LEU A 9 -4.13 12.88 7.17
CA LEU A 9 -2.75 12.54 6.82
C LEU A 9 -1.84 12.50 8.04
N ARG A 10 -1.99 13.44 8.99
CA ARG A 10 -1.22 13.43 10.25
C ARG A 10 -1.45 12.11 11.01
N ARG A 11 -2.69 11.70 11.20
CA ARG A 11 -3.03 10.42 11.87
C ARG A 11 -2.47 9.22 11.11
N ALA A 12 -2.56 9.20 9.78
CA ALA A 12 -1.99 8.12 8.98
C ALA A 12 -0.47 8.02 9.13
N VAL A 13 0.24 9.15 9.13
CA VAL A 13 1.68 9.21 9.37
C VAL A 13 2.03 8.71 10.78
N GLU A 14 1.32 9.18 11.82
CA GLU A 14 1.57 8.76 13.20
C GLU A 14 1.41 7.24 13.37
N VAL A 15 0.36 6.66 12.80
CA VAL A 15 0.12 5.21 12.84
C VAL A 15 1.20 4.46 12.07
N ALA A 16 1.54 4.89 10.85
CA ALA A 16 2.54 4.23 10.03
C ALA A 16 3.94 4.28 10.67
N VAL A 17 4.35 5.43 11.19
CA VAL A 17 5.63 5.59 11.89
C VAL A 17 5.71 4.68 13.11
N GLY A 18 4.67 4.66 13.96
CA GLY A 18 4.63 3.79 15.14
C GLY A 18 4.61 2.31 14.77
N ALA A 19 3.83 1.93 13.74
CA ALA A 19 3.73 0.53 13.29
C ALA A 19 5.04 -0.02 12.72
N HIS A 20 5.80 0.80 12.01
CA HIS A 20 7.05 0.40 11.36
C HIS A 20 8.31 0.79 12.16
N GLU A 21 8.16 1.24 13.42
CA GLU A 21 9.28 1.59 14.26
C GLU A 21 10.25 0.40 14.43
N GLY A 22 11.53 0.64 14.20
CA GLY A 22 12.56 -0.40 14.29
C GLY A 22 12.60 -1.39 13.14
N GLN A 23 11.66 -1.33 12.19
CA GLN A 23 11.69 -2.16 10.99
C GLN A 23 12.62 -1.57 9.93
N ALA A 24 13.37 -2.44 9.25
CA ALA A 24 14.19 -2.08 8.11
C ALA A 24 13.90 -3.02 6.93
N ASP A 25 14.09 -2.53 5.72
CA ASP A 25 14.08 -3.38 4.55
C ASP A 25 15.37 -4.23 4.45
N LYS A 26 15.45 -5.08 3.43
CA LYS A 26 16.61 -5.96 3.20
C LYS A 26 17.91 -5.22 2.90
N ASN A 27 17.87 -3.93 2.61
CA ASN A 27 19.03 -3.06 2.43
C ASN A 27 19.40 -2.27 3.71
N GLY A 28 18.68 -2.49 4.82
CA GLY A 28 18.89 -1.79 6.07
C GLY A 28 18.27 -0.39 6.12
N VAL A 29 17.49 0.00 5.11
CA VAL A 29 16.78 1.29 5.09
C VAL A 29 15.54 1.20 6.00
N PRO A 30 15.25 2.22 6.84
CA PRO A 30 14.04 2.23 7.66
C PRO A 30 12.79 1.97 6.81
N TYR A 31 11.97 0.98 7.22
CA TYR A 31 10.84 0.51 6.42
C TYR A 31 9.82 1.60 6.10
N ILE A 32 9.66 2.58 7.01
CA ILE A 32 8.75 3.72 6.81
C ILE A 32 9.01 4.49 5.51
N CYS A 33 10.22 4.43 4.97
CA CYS A 33 10.54 5.07 3.69
C CYS A 33 9.69 4.52 2.53
N HIS A 34 9.36 3.20 2.55
CA HIS A 34 8.53 2.59 1.53
C HIS A 34 7.10 3.16 1.49
N PRO A 35 6.27 3.13 2.55
CA PRO A 35 4.94 3.72 2.51
C PRO A 35 4.94 5.23 2.21
N ILE A 36 5.97 5.97 2.60
CA ILE A 36 6.12 7.38 2.22
C ILE A 36 6.30 7.50 0.70
N MET A 37 7.18 6.69 0.10
CA MET A 37 7.38 6.69 -1.35
C MET A 37 6.12 6.27 -2.10
N VAL A 38 5.38 5.27 -1.60
CA VAL A 38 4.09 4.85 -2.18
C VAL A 38 3.09 6.01 -2.17
N ALA A 39 3.00 6.76 -1.07
CA ALA A 39 2.13 7.93 -0.97
C ALA A 39 2.54 9.04 -1.95
N LEU A 40 3.83 9.21 -2.23
CA LEU A 40 4.34 10.16 -3.22
C LEU A 40 4.04 9.70 -4.65
N TYR A 41 4.25 8.42 -4.98
CA TYR A 41 3.93 7.87 -6.30
C TYR A 41 2.42 7.88 -6.59
N ALA A 42 1.59 7.63 -5.59
CA ALA A 42 0.14 7.69 -5.74
C ALA A 42 -0.35 9.10 -6.06
N ASN A 43 0.33 10.14 -5.56
CA ASN A 43 0.12 11.58 -5.81
C ASN A 43 -1.34 11.97 -6.09
N ALA A 44 -2.26 11.59 -5.21
CA ALA A 44 -3.69 11.73 -5.41
C ALA A 44 -4.36 12.38 -4.18
N SER A 45 -5.64 12.11 -4.00
CA SER A 45 -6.45 12.63 -2.89
C SER A 45 -5.87 12.28 -1.51
N PRO A 46 -6.22 13.01 -0.46
CA PRO A 46 -5.83 12.67 0.92
C PRO A 46 -6.21 11.26 1.34
N ILE A 47 -7.33 10.72 0.85
CA ILE A 47 -7.76 9.34 1.08
C ILE A 47 -6.74 8.35 0.51
N VAL A 48 -6.36 8.51 -0.76
CA VAL A 48 -5.38 7.62 -1.41
C VAL A 48 -4.02 7.68 -0.71
N ARG A 49 -3.56 8.88 -0.33
CA ARG A 49 -2.30 9.03 0.41
C ARG A 49 -2.34 8.40 1.79
N ALA A 50 -3.46 8.52 2.51
CA ALA A 50 -3.63 7.87 3.81
C ALA A 50 -3.61 6.33 3.67
N VAL A 51 -4.30 5.78 2.67
CA VAL A 51 -4.25 4.34 2.39
C VAL A 51 -2.84 3.89 2.01
N ALA A 52 -2.12 4.67 1.20
CA ALA A 52 -0.73 4.38 0.83
C ALA A 52 0.21 4.34 2.05
N LEU A 53 0.05 5.26 3.00
CA LEU A 53 0.81 5.26 4.25
C LEU A 53 0.52 4.04 5.14
N LEU A 54 -0.71 3.53 5.10
CA LEU A 54 -1.20 2.47 5.98
C LEU A 54 -1.21 1.07 5.35
N HIS A 55 -0.90 0.93 4.06
CA HIS A 55 -1.18 -0.31 3.31
C HIS A 55 -0.51 -1.57 3.86
N ASP A 56 0.66 -1.45 4.48
CA ASP A 56 1.40 -2.57 5.08
C ASP A 56 1.22 -2.69 6.60
N VAL A 57 0.56 -1.72 7.25
CA VAL A 57 0.45 -1.65 8.70
C VAL A 57 -0.25 -2.89 9.29
N LEU A 58 -1.32 -3.34 8.65
CA LEU A 58 -2.11 -4.49 9.12
C LEU A 58 -1.39 -5.84 8.95
N GLU A 59 -0.49 -5.93 7.97
CA GLU A 59 0.29 -7.16 7.74
C GLU A 59 1.55 -7.22 8.59
N ASP A 60 2.20 -6.08 8.81
CA ASP A 60 3.57 -6.01 9.32
C ASP A 60 3.66 -5.48 10.77
N SER A 61 2.55 -5.23 11.43
CA SER A 61 2.52 -4.76 12.83
C SER A 61 1.39 -5.38 13.63
N SER A 62 1.30 -4.99 14.91
CA SER A 62 0.21 -5.39 15.81
C SER A 62 -1.07 -4.56 15.67
N VAL A 63 -1.05 -3.51 14.82
CA VAL A 63 -2.23 -2.67 14.59
C VAL A 63 -3.30 -3.49 13.87
N THR A 64 -4.51 -3.42 14.38
CA THR A 64 -5.67 -4.13 13.85
C THR A 64 -6.60 -3.21 13.07
N MET A 65 -7.51 -3.79 12.29
CA MET A 65 -8.56 -3.03 11.61
C MET A 65 -9.46 -2.29 12.62
N GLU A 66 -9.74 -2.92 13.76
CA GLU A 66 -10.53 -2.32 14.84
C GLU A 66 -9.85 -1.09 15.44
N ASP A 67 -8.53 -1.09 15.54
CA ASP A 67 -7.77 0.08 16.02
C ASP A 67 -7.91 1.25 15.04
N LEU A 68 -7.84 0.99 13.74
CA LEU A 68 -8.04 2.02 12.72
C LEU A 68 -9.46 2.58 12.75
N VAL A 69 -10.46 1.74 12.97
CA VAL A 69 -11.87 2.18 13.15
C VAL A 69 -12.00 3.04 14.39
N LYS A 70 -11.41 2.64 15.54
CA LYS A 70 -11.41 3.44 16.79
C LYS A 70 -10.71 4.78 16.62
N LEU A 71 -9.68 4.84 15.79
CA LEU A 71 -8.99 6.08 15.43
C LEU A 71 -9.79 6.94 14.43
N SER A 72 -11.02 6.55 14.11
CA SER A 72 -11.94 7.29 13.23
C SER A 72 -11.40 7.53 11.82
N PHE A 73 -10.68 6.57 11.25
CA PHE A 73 -10.36 6.62 9.82
C PHE A 73 -11.64 6.50 8.98
N PRO A 74 -11.76 7.27 7.88
CA PRO A 74 -12.92 7.20 6.99
C PRO A 74 -13.19 5.78 6.47
N THR A 75 -14.47 5.47 6.23
CA THR A 75 -14.90 4.17 5.69
C THR A 75 -14.16 3.80 4.41
N GLU A 76 -13.95 4.77 3.51
CA GLU A 76 -13.20 4.57 2.26
C GLU A 76 -11.75 4.11 2.51
N VAL A 77 -11.08 4.62 3.54
CA VAL A 77 -9.74 4.17 3.95
C VAL A 77 -9.81 2.73 4.46
N ILE A 78 -10.76 2.43 5.34
CA ILE A 78 -10.94 1.09 5.92
C ILE A 78 -11.24 0.05 4.85
N GLU A 79 -12.14 0.35 3.91
CA GLU A 79 -12.50 -0.55 2.82
C GLU A 79 -11.32 -0.81 1.88
N ALA A 80 -10.58 0.22 1.49
CA ALA A 80 -9.41 0.06 0.65
C ALA A 80 -8.31 -0.77 1.33
N LEU A 81 -8.04 -0.54 2.61
CA LEU A 81 -7.09 -1.33 3.38
C LEU A 81 -7.51 -2.79 3.51
N ARG A 82 -8.81 -3.06 3.66
CA ARG A 82 -9.34 -4.43 3.69
C ARG A 82 -9.08 -5.17 2.38
N VAL A 83 -9.22 -4.50 1.25
CA VAL A 83 -8.91 -5.05 -0.08
C VAL A 83 -7.40 -5.30 -0.24
N LEU A 84 -6.56 -4.39 0.26
CA LEU A 84 -5.11 -4.45 0.12
C LEU A 84 -4.43 -5.44 1.08
N THR A 85 -5.05 -5.76 2.22
CA THR A 85 -4.47 -6.70 3.19
C THR A 85 -4.51 -8.12 2.63
N ARG A 86 -3.35 -8.70 2.38
CA ARG A 86 -3.23 -10.04 1.85
C ARG A 86 -3.63 -11.08 2.92
N PRO A 87 -4.50 -12.04 2.59
CA PRO A 87 -4.79 -13.15 3.50
C PRO A 87 -3.52 -13.91 3.87
N LYS A 88 -3.39 -14.30 5.15
CA LYS A 88 -2.22 -15.07 5.64
C LYS A 88 -2.18 -16.51 5.15
N GLU A 89 -3.30 -17.02 4.64
CA GLU A 89 -3.41 -18.35 4.07
C GLU A 89 -2.82 -18.38 2.66
N ASP A 90 -2.41 -19.57 2.21
CA ASP A 90 -1.61 -19.85 1.00
C ASP A 90 -2.31 -19.40 -0.31
N HIS A 91 -2.46 -18.10 -0.47
CA HIS A 91 -3.00 -17.49 -1.69
C HIS A 91 -1.85 -17.14 -2.63
N ARG A 92 -1.95 -17.63 -3.87
CA ARG A 92 -1.02 -17.24 -4.93
C ARG A 92 -1.05 -15.72 -5.10
N TYR A 93 0.11 -15.13 -5.36
CA TYR A 93 0.21 -13.69 -5.61
C TYR A 93 -0.73 -13.21 -6.73
N THR A 94 -0.87 -14.02 -7.79
CA THR A 94 -1.79 -13.74 -8.91
C THR A 94 -3.26 -13.71 -8.48
N ASP A 95 -3.68 -14.55 -7.55
CA ASP A 95 -5.06 -14.57 -7.03
C ASP A 95 -5.32 -13.35 -6.16
N TYR A 96 -4.33 -12.93 -5.36
CA TYR A 96 -4.38 -11.70 -4.60
C TYR A 96 -4.54 -10.46 -5.53
N ILE A 97 -3.75 -10.35 -6.58
CA ILE A 97 -3.89 -9.26 -7.57
C ILE A 97 -5.27 -9.29 -8.24
N ARG A 98 -5.74 -10.48 -8.60
CA ARG A 98 -7.09 -10.65 -9.16
C ARG A 98 -8.18 -10.15 -8.21
N SER A 99 -8.10 -10.49 -6.92
CA SER A 99 -9.06 -10.04 -5.92
C SER A 99 -9.11 -8.51 -5.79
N ILE A 100 -7.96 -7.83 -5.89
CA ILE A 100 -7.92 -6.37 -5.91
C ILE A 100 -8.63 -5.82 -7.14
N ILE A 101 -8.40 -6.38 -8.32
CA ILE A 101 -9.06 -5.96 -9.57
C ILE A 101 -10.57 -6.18 -9.49
N GLU A 102 -11.01 -7.37 -9.05
CA GLU A 102 -12.43 -7.74 -8.94
C GLU A 102 -13.18 -6.89 -7.89
N SER A 103 -12.48 -6.37 -6.89
CA SER A 103 -13.08 -5.46 -5.91
C SER A 103 -13.61 -4.16 -6.50
N LYS A 104 -13.08 -3.74 -7.67
CA LYS A 104 -13.35 -2.45 -8.32
C LYS A 104 -13.11 -1.23 -7.40
N ASN A 105 -12.33 -1.41 -6.32
CA ASN A 105 -11.98 -0.32 -5.43
C ASN A 105 -10.85 0.51 -6.04
N ALA A 106 -11.20 1.68 -6.60
CA ALA A 106 -10.26 2.56 -7.28
C ALA A 106 -9.09 2.99 -6.39
N VAL A 107 -9.35 3.24 -5.09
CA VAL A 107 -8.31 3.63 -4.13
C VAL A 107 -7.31 2.48 -3.92
N ALA A 108 -7.80 1.26 -3.70
CA ALA A 108 -6.94 0.09 -3.51
C ALA A 108 -6.11 -0.21 -4.76
N ILE A 109 -6.71 -0.15 -5.95
CA ILE A 109 -6.01 -0.37 -7.22
C ILE A 109 -4.91 0.67 -7.40
N GLN A 110 -5.21 1.95 -7.19
CA GLN A 110 -4.24 3.05 -7.33
C GLN A 110 -3.06 2.91 -6.36
N VAL A 111 -3.33 2.57 -5.10
CA VAL A 111 -2.28 2.35 -4.10
C VAL A 111 -1.41 1.13 -4.47
N LYS A 112 -2.01 0.04 -4.95
CA LYS A 112 -1.23 -1.14 -5.36
C LYS A 112 -0.36 -0.87 -6.57
N ILE A 113 -0.80 -0.06 -7.52
CA ILE A 113 0.04 0.41 -8.64
C ILE A 113 1.25 1.19 -8.11
N ALA A 114 1.04 2.10 -7.17
CA ALA A 114 2.11 2.89 -6.55
C ALA A 114 3.09 2.02 -5.73
N ASP A 115 2.59 1.06 -4.97
CA ASP A 115 3.38 0.07 -4.22
C ASP A 115 4.30 -0.72 -5.17
N LEU A 116 3.75 -1.27 -6.24
CA LEU A 116 4.53 -1.98 -7.25
C LEU A 116 5.54 -1.08 -7.96
N THR A 117 5.20 0.18 -8.17
CA THR A 117 6.12 1.17 -8.75
C THR A 117 7.32 1.40 -7.85
N ASP A 118 7.13 1.54 -6.53
CA ASP A 118 8.25 1.63 -5.60
C ASP A 118 9.06 0.34 -5.53
N ASN A 119 8.40 -0.82 -5.44
CA ASN A 119 9.07 -2.12 -5.40
C ASN A 119 9.90 -2.42 -6.66
N LEU A 120 9.53 -1.87 -7.81
CA LEU A 120 10.24 -1.98 -9.09
C LEU A 120 11.23 -0.85 -9.33
N SER A 121 11.28 0.17 -8.45
CA SER A 121 12.15 1.34 -8.61
C SER A 121 13.64 0.94 -8.54
N LYS A 122 14.48 1.68 -9.25
CA LYS A 122 15.94 1.45 -9.25
C LYS A 122 16.52 1.53 -7.84
N THR A 123 16.11 2.51 -7.05
CA THR A 123 16.59 2.71 -5.68
C THR A 123 16.36 1.52 -4.77
N ARG A 124 15.32 0.73 -5.00
CA ARG A 124 15.05 -0.49 -4.24
C ARG A 124 15.65 -1.76 -4.86
N THR A 125 15.95 -1.77 -6.15
CA THR A 125 16.37 -2.97 -6.88
C THR A 125 17.86 -3.02 -7.18
N GLU A 126 18.58 -1.89 -7.15
CA GLU A 126 20.02 -1.86 -7.47
C GLU A 126 20.89 -2.50 -6.38
N GLU A 127 20.59 -2.23 -5.10
CA GLU A 127 21.36 -2.77 -3.96
C GLU A 127 20.91 -4.19 -3.55
N SER A 128 19.67 -4.56 -3.87
CA SER A 128 19.11 -5.86 -3.59
C SER A 128 18.14 -6.26 -4.71
N PRO A 129 18.66 -6.76 -5.83
CA PRO A 129 17.85 -7.02 -7.02
C PRO A 129 16.75 -8.02 -6.72
N VAL A 130 15.54 -7.65 -7.11
CA VAL A 130 14.38 -8.55 -7.08
C VAL A 130 14.66 -9.74 -7.98
N ASN A 131 14.39 -10.96 -7.50
CA ASN A 131 14.51 -12.16 -8.33
C ASN A 131 13.81 -11.94 -9.68
N PRO A 132 14.42 -12.33 -10.83
CA PRO A 132 13.85 -12.09 -12.16
C PRO A 132 12.41 -12.62 -12.32
N ALA A 133 12.06 -13.75 -11.70
CA ALA A 133 10.71 -14.30 -11.74
C ALA A 133 9.73 -13.41 -10.96
N GLN A 134 10.10 -12.94 -9.79
CA GLN A 134 9.31 -12.01 -8.97
C GLN A 134 9.15 -10.66 -9.69
N ARG A 135 10.21 -10.17 -10.33
CA ARG A 135 10.16 -8.95 -11.13
C ARG A 135 9.11 -9.04 -12.24
N ARG A 136 9.09 -10.14 -13.00
CA ARG A 136 8.08 -10.36 -14.04
C ARG A 136 6.66 -10.41 -13.49
N LEU A 137 6.47 -11.03 -12.31
CA LEU A 137 5.17 -11.04 -11.64
C LEU A 137 4.70 -9.63 -11.26
N TYR A 138 5.58 -8.81 -10.73
CA TYR A 138 5.28 -7.43 -10.33
C TYR A 138 5.01 -6.53 -11.55
N GLU A 139 5.80 -6.65 -12.62
CA GLU A 139 5.60 -5.91 -13.85
C GLU A 139 4.24 -6.26 -14.49
N LYS A 140 3.92 -7.55 -14.58
CA LYS A 140 2.63 -8.01 -15.09
C LYS A 140 1.46 -7.53 -14.22
N ALA A 141 1.56 -7.68 -12.92
CA ALA A 141 0.52 -7.24 -11.98
C ALA A 141 0.26 -5.73 -12.12
N ARG A 142 1.32 -4.92 -12.26
CA ARG A 142 1.19 -3.48 -12.45
C ARG A 142 0.46 -3.13 -13.75
N VAL A 143 0.76 -3.82 -14.85
CA VAL A 143 0.05 -3.64 -16.13
C VAL A 143 -1.42 -4.00 -15.98
N ASP A 144 -1.73 -5.17 -15.41
CA ASP A 144 -3.12 -5.63 -15.23
C ASP A 144 -3.94 -4.65 -14.37
N LEU A 145 -3.33 -4.09 -13.32
CA LEU A 145 -3.97 -3.09 -12.46
C LEU A 145 -4.18 -1.75 -13.16
N ILE A 146 -3.23 -1.30 -13.98
CA ILE A 146 -3.38 -0.08 -14.80
C ILE A 146 -4.53 -0.25 -15.80
N GLU A 147 -4.60 -1.38 -16.49
CA GLU A 147 -5.70 -1.69 -17.40
C GLU A 147 -7.05 -1.71 -16.66
N ALA A 148 -7.11 -2.34 -15.48
CA ALA A 148 -8.31 -2.34 -14.65
C ALA A 148 -8.73 -0.93 -14.23
N MET A 149 -7.77 -0.07 -13.85
CA MET A 149 -8.03 1.32 -13.47
C MET A 149 -8.60 2.15 -14.63
N LEU A 150 -8.12 1.92 -15.85
CA LEU A 150 -8.60 2.61 -17.05
C LEU A 150 -10.03 2.19 -17.45
N ASN A 151 -10.50 1.05 -16.96
CA ASN A 151 -11.82 0.48 -17.27
C ASN A 151 -12.84 0.65 -16.11
N LEU A 152 -12.51 1.39 -15.06
CA LEU A 152 -13.45 1.74 -13.99
C LEU A 152 -14.37 2.89 -14.43
#